data_004fd6dd8a9b529eb80293f7f4992691
#
_entry.id   004fd6dd8a9b529eb80293f7f4992691
#
_cell.length_a   1.000
_cell.length_b   1.000
_cell.length_c   1.000
_cell.angle_alpha   90.00
_cell.angle_beta   90.00
_cell.angle_gamma   90.00
#
_symmetry.space_group_name_H-M   'P 1'
#
loop_
_entity.id
_entity.type
_entity.pdbx_description
1 polymer ?
#
loop_
_entity_poly.entity_id
_entity_poly.type
_entity_poly.pdbx_seq_one_letter_code
_entity_poly.pdbx_strand_id
1 'polypeptide(L)'
;MATPVPESASPVDAVALVRSGLVALGALEAARPRPGESALVTAAAGGVGQLAVQLARLRGASRVVGAVSAPGKAAFVRGLGADDVITYDADAWGEPVDYVLDAVGGELLTPAIAALAPGGRLVAYSSGGGTVQAYDLLVSAKSVIGFQMARIARGEPQLYERWRRELWRLFTDGALRPAVHGEFDLADAAKAHEVIESRSNLGKVVLRT
;
A
#
# COMPACT_ATOMS: atom_id res chain seq x y z
N MET A 1 -0.51 10.21 19.97
CA MET A 1 0.94 10.47 19.90
C MET A 1 1.14 11.62 18.93
N ALA A 2 1.66 12.75 19.37
CA ALA A 2 1.97 13.88 18.49
C ALA A 2 3.26 13.58 17.71
N THR A 3 3.31 14.00 16.46
CA THR A 3 4.45 13.78 15.57
C THR A 3 4.96 15.14 15.09
N PRO A 4 6.22 15.52 15.35
CA PRO A 4 6.77 16.73 14.75
C PRO A 4 6.76 16.62 13.22
N VAL A 5 6.36 17.71 12.59
CA VAL A 5 6.35 17.85 11.13
C VAL A 5 7.58 18.68 10.76
N PRO A 6 8.41 18.25 9.79
CA PRO A 6 9.52 19.06 9.29
C PRO A 6 9.02 20.41 8.73
N GLU A 7 9.81 21.47 8.89
CA GLU A 7 9.46 22.80 8.36
C GLU A 7 9.24 22.82 6.84
N SER A 8 9.88 21.90 6.13
CA SER A 8 9.73 21.73 4.67
C SER A 8 8.44 21.02 4.23
N ALA A 9 7.63 20.51 5.18
CA ALA A 9 6.41 19.77 4.90
C ALA A 9 5.17 20.54 5.32
N SER A 10 4.14 20.54 4.48
CA SER A 10 2.83 21.08 4.84
C SER A 10 2.06 20.13 5.76
N PRO A 11 1.02 20.63 6.49
CA PRO A 11 0.11 19.77 7.23
C PRO A 11 -0.55 18.68 6.33
N VAL A 12 -0.83 19.01 5.08
CA VAL A 12 -1.43 18.10 4.10
C VAL A 12 -0.46 16.96 3.76
N ASP A 13 0.83 17.30 3.53
CA ASP A 13 1.87 16.28 3.33
C ASP A 13 1.99 15.36 4.54
N ALA A 14 1.94 15.93 5.74
CA ALA A 14 2.02 15.16 6.97
C ALA A 14 0.87 14.14 7.11
N VAL A 15 -0.36 14.56 6.82
CA VAL A 15 -1.53 13.68 6.86
C VAL A 15 -1.47 12.62 5.75
N ALA A 16 -1.04 13.01 4.55
CA ALA A 16 -0.94 12.09 3.43
C ALA A 16 0.18 11.05 3.61
N LEU A 17 1.32 11.47 4.19
CA LEU A 17 2.51 10.64 4.35
C LEU A 17 2.46 9.76 5.60
N VAL A 18 2.29 10.35 6.80
CA VAL A 18 2.68 9.67 8.04
C VAL A 18 1.86 8.41 8.27
N ARG A 19 0.53 8.51 8.36
CA ARG A 19 -0.29 7.32 8.66
C ARG A 19 -0.23 6.30 7.52
N SER A 20 -0.43 6.73 6.30
CA SER A 20 -0.45 5.86 5.12
C SER A 20 0.92 5.25 4.84
N GLY A 21 1.97 6.05 4.98
CA GLY A 21 3.34 5.60 4.79
C GLY A 21 3.79 4.60 5.85
N LEU A 22 3.43 4.80 7.13
CA LEU A 22 3.73 3.83 8.19
C LEU A 22 3.09 2.46 7.91
N VAL A 23 1.84 2.44 7.42
CA VAL A 23 1.19 1.19 7.04
C VAL A 23 1.88 0.56 5.84
N ALA A 24 2.18 1.34 4.80
CA ALA A 24 2.85 0.86 3.60
C ALA A 24 4.25 0.31 3.90
N LEU A 25 5.06 1.08 4.64
CA LEU A 25 6.42 0.68 5.04
C LEU A 25 6.40 -0.55 5.94
N GLY A 26 5.52 -0.58 6.94
CA GLY A 26 5.43 -1.71 7.85
C GLY A 26 4.95 -3.00 7.17
N ALA A 27 3.98 -2.91 6.24
CA ALA A 27 3.55 -4.05 5.44
C ALA A 27 4.69 -4.56 4.54
N LEU A 28 5.44 -3.65 3.94
CA LEU A 28 6.61 -3.98 3.12
C LEU A 28 7.71 -4.68 3.96
N GLU A 29 8.03 -4.14 5.13
CA GLU A 29 9.00 -4.77 6.06
C GLU A 29 8.53 -6.16 6.54
N ALA A 30 7.21 -6.35 6.76
CA ALA A 30 6.65 -7.66 7.08
C ALA A 30 6.82 -8.68 5.94
N ALA A 31 6.78 -8.22 4.70
CA ALA A 31 7.09 -9.04 3.53
C ALA A 31 8.58 -9.45 3.45
N ARG A 32 9.47 -8.75 4.13
CA ARG A 32 10.93 -8.99 4.10
C ARG A 32 11.46 -9.05 2.66
N PRO A 33 11.25 -8.01 1.84
CA PRO A 33 11.64 -8.05 0.45
C PRO A 33 13.15 -8.14 0.29
N ARG A 34 13.60 -8.84 -0.75
CA ARG A 34 15.00 -8.88 -1.16
C ARG A 34 15.18 -8.06 -2.43
N PRO A 35 16.29 -7.36 -2.62
CA PRO A 35 16.57 -6.70 -3.88
C PRO A 35 16.45 -7.67 -5.06
N GLY A 36 15.80 -7.24 -6.13
CA GLY A 36 15.55 -8.06 -7.32
C GLY A 36 14.25 -8.86 -7.30
N GLU A 37 13.55 -8.95 -6.17
CA GLU A 37 12.23 -9.58 -6.11
C GLU A 37 11.16 -8.69 -6.77
N SER A 38 10.06 -9.34 -7.19
CA SER A 38 8.91 -8.70 -7.80
C SER A 38 7.75 -8.52 -6.80
N ALA A 39 7.00 -7.44 -6.96
CA ALA A 39 5.93 -7.02 -6.05
C ALA A 39 4.59 -6.87 -6.78
N LEU A 40 3.50 -7.20 -6.09
CA LEU A 40 2.16 -6.78 -6.47
C LEU A 40 1.53 -6.00 -5.32
N VAL A 41 0.90 -4.87 -5.62
CA VAL A 41 0.22 -4.02 -4.64
C VAL A 41 -1.24 -3.89 -5.01
N THR A 42 -2.15 -4.36 -4.15
CA THR A 42 -3.59 -4.14 -4.32
C THR A 42 -3.99 -2.75 -3.84
N ALA A 43 -5.10 -2.21 -4.31
CA ALA A 43 -5.52 -0.82 -4.10
C ALA A 43 -4.40 0.19 -4.39
N ALA A 44 -3.62 -0.07 -5.44
CA ALA A 44 -2.39 0.65 -5.77
C ALA A 44 -2.59 2.17 -5.96
N ALA A 45 -3.79 2.61 -6.35
CA ALA A 45 -4.13 4.03 -6.50
C ALA A 45 -4.64 4.68 -5.20
N GLY A 46 -4.82 3.92 -4.12
CA GLY A 46 -5.33 4.43 -2.84
C GLY A 46 -4.27 5.14 -1.99
N GLY A 47 -4.70 5.70 -0.85
CA GLY A 47 -3.81 6.47 0.03
C GLY A 47 -2.60 5.70 0.58
N VAL A 48 -2.73 4.39 0.85
CA VAL A 48 -1.62 3.52 1.26
C VAL A 48 -0.91 2.91 0.05
N GLY A 49 -1.68 2.39 -0.92
CA GLY A 49 -1.15 1.67 -2.08
C GLY A 49 -0.20 2.51 -2.92
N GLN A 50 -0.49 3.79 -3.12
CA GLN A 50 0.37 4.71 -3.87
C GLN A 50 1.76 4.89 -3.23
N LEU A 51 1.86 4.81 -1.91
CA LEU A 51 3.14 4.83 -1.20
C LEU A 51 3.80 3.44 -1.21
N ALA A 52 3.02 2.38 -1.14
CA ALA A 52 3.54 1.00 -1.20
C ALA A 52 4.21 0.71 -2.55
N VAL A 53 3.66 1.18 -3.68
CA VAL A 53 4.29 1.09 -5.01
C VAL A 53 5.67 1.77 -5.03
N GLN A 54 5.74 3.03 -4.56
CA GLN A 54 6.99 3.77 -4.51
C GLN A 54 8.01 3.11 -3.58
N LEU A 55 7.58 2.68 -2.38
CA LEU A 55 8.44 2.02 -1.41
C LEU A 55 8.97 0.68 -1.91
N ALA A 56 8.18 -0.12 -2.64
CA ALA A 56 8.64 -1.35 -3.26
C ALA A 56 9.80 -1.08 -4.25
N ARG A 57 9.69 -0.05 -5.07
CA ARG A 57 10.78 0.41 -5.94
C ARG A 57 12.03 0.82 -5.16
N LEU A 58 11.86 1.65 -4.14
CA LEU A 58 12.96 2.12 -3.30
C LEU A 58 13.66 0.97 -2.55
N ARG A 59 12.98 -0.14 -2.31
CA ARG A 59 13.55 -1.38 -1.75
C ARG A 59 14.15 -2.32 -2.80
N GLY A 60 14.22 -1.90 -4.06
CA GLY A 60 14.90 -2.64 -5.12
C GLY A 60 14.05 -3.73 -5.77
N ALA A 61 12.72 -3.59 -5.76
CA ALA A 61 11.86 -4.48 -6.53
C ALA A 61 12.20 -4.39 -8.03
N SER A 62 12.47 -5.52 -8.67
CA SER A 62 12.78 -5.60 -10.10
C SER A 62 11.57 -5.32 -10.98
N ARG A 63 10.38 -5.70 -10.49
CA ARG A 63 9.08 -5.45 -11.12
C ARG A 63 8.05 -5.11 -10.05
N VAL A 64 7.23 -4.09 -10.31
CA VAL A 64 6.10 -3.71 -9.45
C VAL A 64 4.81 -3.72 -10.27
N VAL A 65 3.85 -4.52 -9.86
CA VAL A 65 2.51 -4.60 -10.46
C VAL A 65 1.52 -3.89 -9.56
N GLY A 66 0.78 -2.94 -10.10
CA GLY A 66 -0.31 -2.27 -9.39
C GLY A 66 -1.67 -2.87 -9.75
N ALA A 67 -2.41 -3.38 -8.77
CA ALA A 67 -3.78 -3.84 -8.98
C ALA A 67 -4.80 -2.76 -8.55
N VAL A 68 -5.73 -2.45 -9.45
CA VAL A 68 -6.68 -1.33 -9.31
C VAL A 68 -8.12 -1.75 -9.59
N SER A 69 -9.09 -0.94 -9.14
CA SER A 69 -10.52 -1.21 -9.34
C SER A 69 -11.05 -0.80 -10.72
N ALA A 70 -10.30 -0.01 -11.48
CA ALA A 70 -10.74 0.48 -12.79
C ALA A 70 -9.54 0.85 -13.67
N PRO A 71 -9.63 0.64 -15.00
CA PRO A 71 -8.52 0.89 -15.93
C PRO A 71 -8.08 2.36 -15.99
N GLY A 72 -8.98 3.30 -15.73
CA GLY A 72 -8.68 4.74 -15.70
C GLY A 72 -7.64 5.16 -14.66
N LYS A 73 -7.30 4.29 -13.68
CA LYS A 73 -6.26 4.52 -12.67
C LYS A 73 -4.85 4.12 -13.12
N ALA A 74 -4.73 3.45 -14.27
CA ALA A 74 -3.47 2.85 -14.71
C ALA A 74 -2.36 3.88 -14.92
N ALA A 75 -2.66 5.00 -15.58
CA ALA A 75 -1.69 6.05 -15.84
C ALA A 75 -1.11 6.63 -14.54
N PHE A 76 -1.97 6.86 -13.54
CA PHE A 76 -1.54 7.34 -12.22
C PHE A 76 -0.59 6.34 -11.55
N VAL A 77 -0.95 5.05 -11.50
CA VAL A 77 -0.15 4.03 -10.82
C VAL A 77 1.19 3.78 -11.53
N ARG A 78 1.22 3.83 -12.87
CA ARG A 78 2.49 3.82 -13.63
C ARG A 78 3.37 5.02 -13.30
N GLY A 79 2.77 6.21 -13.17
CA GLY A 79 3.49 7.43 -12.75
C GLY A 79 4.13 7.33 -11.36
N LEU A 80 3.68 6.41 -10.50
CA LEU A 80 4.26 6.10 -9.20
C LEU A 80 5.43 5.11 -9.28
N GLY A 81 5.71 4.52 -10.45
CA GLY A 81 6.78 3.56 -10.66
C GLY A 81 6.33 2.10 -10.81
N ALA A 82 5.04 1.82 -11.01
CA ALA A 82 4.61 0.49 -11.40
C ALA A 82 4.96 0.21 -12.87
N ASP A 83 5.46 -0.99 -13.16
CA ASP A 83 5.74 -1.45 -14.52
C ASP A 83 4.45 -1.87 -15.21
N ASP A 84 3.63 -2.64 -14.49
CA ASP A 84 2.36 -3.16 -14.96
C ASP A 84 1.22 -2.70 -14.07
N VAL A 85 0.05 -2.53 -14.67
CA VAL A 85 -1.19 -2.27 -13.95
C VAL A 85 -2.27 -3.19 -14.46
N ILE A 86 -2.90 -3.91 -13.53
CA ILE A 86 -4.01 -4.82 -13.78
C ILE A 86 -5.28 -4.33 -13.09
N THR A 87 -6.42 -4.71 -13.60
CA THR A 87 -7.72 -4.52 -12.92
C THR A 87 -8.12 -5.80 -12.18
N TYR A 88 -8.97 -5.66 -11.16
CA TYR A 88 -9.38 -6.80 -10.32
C TYR A 88 -10.20 -7.85 -11.07
N ASP A 89 -10.87 -7.45 -12.14
CA ASP A 89 -11.68 -8.29 -13.04
C ASP A 89 -10.88 -8.94 -14.17
N ALA A 90 -9.56 -8.77 -14.19
CA ALA A 90 -8.71 -9.46 -15.17
C ALA A 90 -8.70 -10.97 -14.93
N ASP A 91 -8.80 -11.75 -15.99
CA ASP A 91 -8.79 -13.24 -15.95
C ASP A 91 -7.49 -13.78 -15.34
N ALA A 92 -6.38 -13.06 -15.50
CA ALA A 92 -5.08 -13.40 -14.92
C ALA A 92 -4.37 -12.13 -14.44
N TRP A 93 -3.67 -12.24 -13.30
CA TRP A 93 -2.94 -11.12 -12.71
C TRP A 93 -1.48 -11.04 -13.18
N GLY A 94 -1.21 -11.57 -14.38
CA GLY A 94 0.09 -11.52 -15.03
C GLY A 94 1.06 -12.59 -14.54
N GLU A 95 2.34 -12.36 -14.78
CA GLU A 95 3.41 -13.26 -14.35
C GLU A 95 3.50 -13.27 -12.80
N PRO A 96 3.78 -14.43 -12.19
CA PRO A 96 3.89 -14.55 -10.74
C PRO A 96 4.86 -13.56 -10.13
N VAL A 97 4.55 -13.16 -8.87
CA VAL A 97 5.37 -12.22 -8.09
C VAL A 97 5.86 -12.86 -6.79
N ASP A 98 6.98 -12.36 -6.28
CA ASP A 98 7.59 -12.87 -5.05
C ASP A 98 6.82 -12.44 -3.80
N TYR A 99 6.21 -11.25 -3.82
CA TYR A 99 5.37 -10.80 -2.70
C TYR A 99 4.18 -9.96 -3.14
N VAL A 100 3.12 -10.03 -2.34
CA VAL A 100 1.91 -9.23 -2.47
C VAL A 100 1.70 -8.39 -1.23
N LEU A 101 1.42 -7.10 -1.40
CA LEU A 101 0.96 -6.19 -0.36
C LEU A 101 -0.55 -5.98 -0.52
N ASP A 102 -1.35 -6.66 0.29
CA ASP A 102 -2.81 -6.68 0.11
C ASP A 102 -3.54 -5.73 1.06
N ALA A 103 -4.15 -4.70 0.47
CA ALA A 103 -4.98 -3.69 1.12
C ALA A 103 -6.48 -3.93 0.98
N VAL A 104 -6.92 -4.99 0.32
CA VAL A 104 -8.34 -5.21 0.00
C VAL A 104 -8.91 -6.40 0.74
N GLY A 105 -8.31 -7.59 0.59
CA GLY A 105 -8.87 -8.81 1.17
C GLY A 105 -10.17 -9.26 0.48
N GLY A 106 -11.03 -9.96 1.23
CA GLY A 106 -12.30 -10.45 0.71
C GLY A 106 -12.12 -11.42 -0.45
N GLU A 107 -12.90 -11.25 -1.49
CA GLU A 107 -12.84 -12.08 -2.71
C GLU A 107 -11.53 -11.95 -3.49
N LEU A 108 -10.83 -10.81 -3.33
CA LEU A 108 -9.54 -10.58 -4.00
C LEU A 108 -8.37 -11.33 -3.34
N LEU A 109 -8.55 -11.89 -2.16
CA LEU A 109 -7.50 -12.64 -1.47
C LEU A 109 -7.08 -13.89 -2.25
N THR A 110 -8.03 -14.61 -2.84
CA THR A 110 -7.76 -15.80 -3.65
C THR A 110 -6.91 -15.50 -4.90
N PRO A 111 -7.29 -14.57 -5.80
CA PRO A 111 -6.45 -14.23 -6.94
C PRO A 111 -5.11 -13.59 -6.52
N ALA A 112 -5.05 -12.85 -5.42
CA ALA A 112 -3.80 -12.30 -4.90
C ALA A 112 -2.82 -13.40 -4.44
N ILE A 113 -3.31 -14.46 -3.79
CA ILE A 113 -2.49 -15.62 -3.44
C ILE A 113 -2.11 -16.43 -4.68
N ALA A 114 -3.02 -16.56 -5.65
CA ALA A 114 -2.73 -17.25 -6.91
C ALA A 114 -1.58 -16.56 -7.68
N ALA A 115 -1.53 -15.23 -7.66
CA ALA A 115 -0.48 -14.43 -8.31
C ALA A 115 0.92 -14.57 -7.68
N LEU A 116 1.05 -15.23 -6.52
CA LEU A 116 2.36 -15.48 -5.92
C LEU A 116 3.12 -16.60 -6.64
N ALA A 117 4.40 -16.40 -6.83
CA ALA A 117 5.35 -17.46 -7.20
C ALA A 117 5.44 -18.53 -6.08
N PRO A 118 5.94 -19.75 -6.35
CA PRO A 118 6.28 -20.71 -5.32
C PRO A 118 7.27 -20.11 -4.30
N GLY A 119 6.98 -20.28 -3.00
CA GLY A 119 7.74 -19.64 -1.92
C GLY A 119 7.41 -18.17 -1.68
N GLY A 120 6.47 -17.61 -2.46
CA GLY A 120 6.04 -16.22 -2.30
C GLY A 120 5.21 -15.97 -1.04
N ARG A 121 5.03 -14.69 -0.69
CA ARG A 121 4.31 -14.29 0.53
C ARG A 121 3.37 -13.11 0.30
N LEU A 122 2.18 -13.21 0.89
CA LEU A 122 1.19 -12.13 0.89
C LEU A 122 1.15 -11.50 2.28
N VAL A 123 1.23 -10.18 2.34
CA VAL A 123 0.98 -9.41 3.57
C VAL A 123 -0.39 -8.77 3.50
N ALA A 124 -1.30 -9.24 4.36
CA ALA A 124 -2.65 -8.69 4.50
C ALA A 124 -2.66 -7.62 5.60
N TYR A 125 -3.07 -6.39 5.25
CA TYR A 125 -3.14 -5.26 6.19
C TYR A 125 -4.46 -4.50 6.13
N SER A 126 -5.44 -5.06 5.42
CA SER A 126 -6.80 -4.50 5.33
C SER A 126 -7.76 -5.20 6.29
N SER A 127 -8.96 -4.64 6.41
CA SER A 127 -10.08 -5.21 7.16
C SER A 127 -11.07 -5.98 6.29
N GLY A 128 -10.78 -6.23 5.01
CA GLY A 128 -11.70 -6.87 4.07
C GLY A 128 -11.97 -8.35 4.35
N GLY A 129 -11.21 -8.95 5.28
CA GLY A 129 -11.40 -10.36 5.64
C GLY A 129 -10.98 -11.32 4.54
N GLY A 130 -11.67 -12.45 4.46
CA GLY A 130 -11.41 -13.52 3.50
C GLY A 130 -10.96 -14.82 4.17
N THR A 131 -10.96 -15.91 3.40
CA THR A 131 -10.55 -17.23 3.86
C THR A 131 -9.37 -17.75 3.05
N VAL A 132 -8.44 -18.39 3.71
CA VAL A 132 -7.27 -19.03 3.09
C VAL A 132 -7.30 -20.51 3.40
N GLN A 133 -7.23 -21.34 2.35
CA GLN A 133 -7.11 -22.78 2.53
C GLN A 133 -5.65 -23.14 2.84
N ALA A 134 -5.41 -23.66 4.04
CA ALA A 134 -4.06 -23.99 4.49
C ALA A 134 -3.36 -25.02 3.59
N TYR A 135 -4.12 -25.95 2.99
CA TYR A 135 -3.58 -26.94 2.07
C TYR A 135 -2.99 -26.29 0.79
N ASP A 136 -3.65 -25.24 0.27
CA ASP A 136 -3.16 -24.53 -0.91
C ASP A 136 -1.83 -23.81 -0.63
N LEU A 137 -1.65 -23.30 0.60
CA LEU A 137 -0.37 -22.75 1.02
C LEU A 137 0.73 -23.82 1.10
N LEU A 138 0.38 -25.00 1.64
CA LEU A 138 1.33 -26.10 1.79
C LEU A 138 1.85 -26.56 0.41
N VAL A 139 0.95 -26.88 -0.52
CA VAL A 139 1.35 -27.47 -1.83
C VAL A 139 2.08 -26.49 -2.74
N SER A 140 1.88 -25.18 -2.54
CA SER A 140 2.54 -24.13 -3.31
C SER A 140 3.68 -23.44 -2.54
N ALA A 141 3.97 -23.89 -1.31
CA ALA A 141 4.97 -23.30 -0.41
C ALA A 141 4.81 -21.79 -0.20
N LYS A 142 3.58 -21.28 -0.23
CA LYS A 142 3.25 -19.85 -0.06
C LYS A 142 3.01 -19.50 1.40
N SER A 143 3.07 -18.20 1.72
CA SER A 143 2.81 -17.69 3.07
C SER A 143 1.81 -16.55 3.05
N VAL A 144 0.96 -16.47 4.08
CA VAL A 144 0.10 -15.32 4.34
C VAL A 144 0.44 -14.74 5.71
N ILE A 145 0.70 -13.45 5.77
CA ILE A 145 1.20 -12.72 6.93
C ILE A 145 0.20 -11.61 7.25
N GLY A 146 -0.36 -11.60 8.46
CA GLY A 146 -1.18 -10.48 8.93
C GLY A 146 -0.29 -9.35 9.46
N PHE A 147 -0.56 -8.12 9.04
CA PHE A 147 0.13 -6.92 9.53
C PHE A 147 -0.86 -5.90 10.10
N GLN A 148 -0.59 -5.40 11.30
CA GLN A 148 -1.41 -4.39 11.96
C GLN A 148 -0.53 -3.27 12.56
N MET A 149 -0.61 -2.07 11.98
CA MET A 149 0.16 -0.91 12.42
C MET A 149 -0.11 -0.51 13.88
N ALA A 150 -1.36 -0.64 14.35
CA ALA A 150 -1.71 -0.32 15.73
C ALA A 150 -0.96 -1.18 16.76
N ARG A 151 -0.63 -2.43 16.43
CA ARG A 151 0.18 -3.31 17.28
C ARG A 151 1.60 -2.77 17.42
N ILE A 152 2.22 -2.36 16.30
CA ILE A 152 3.56 -1.77 16.30
C ILE A 152 3.57 -0.47 17.11
N ALA A 153 2.59 0.42 16.88
CA ALA A 153 2.51 1.70 17.58
C ALA A 153 2.40 1.55 19.11
N ARG A 154 1.76 0.46 19.59
CA ARG A 154 1.58 0.19 21.03
C ARG A 154 2.73 -0.62 21.63
N GLY A 155 3.21 -1.63 20.92
CA GLY A 155 4.16 -2.62 21.43
C GLY A 155 5.63 -2.33 21.09
N GLU A 156 5.88 -1.57 20.03
CA GLU A 156 7.23 -1.35 19.50
C GLU A 156 7.49 0.13 19.18
N PRO A 157 7.43 1.04 20.16
CA PRO A 157 7.51 2.48 19.94
C PRO A 157 8.83 2.92 19.28
N GLN A 158 9.93 2.23 19.54
CA GLN A 158 11.22 2.52 18.92
C GLN A 158 11.23 2.16 17.42
N LEU A 159 10.58 1.06 17.04
CA LEU A 159 10.42 0.66 15.64
C LEU A 159 9.51 1.64 14.90
N TYR A 160 8.37 2.00 15.51
CA TYR A 160 7.46 3.01 15.00
C TYR A 160 8.19 4.33 14.70
N GLU A 161 9.00 4.81 15.66
CA GLU A 161 9.73 6.07 15.53
C GLU A 161 10.84 5.99 14.46
N ARG A 162 11.50 4.84 14.32
CA ARG A 162 12.47 4.61 13.25
C ARG A 162 11.82 4.69 11.87
N TRP A 163 10.68 4.03 11.67
CA TRP A 163 9.94 4.09 10.41
C TRP A 163 9.42 5.49 10.11
N ARG A 164 8.95 6.20 11.13
CA ARG A 164 8.50 7.59 10.98
C ARG A 164 9.63 8.51 10.49
N ARG A 165 10.82 8.39 11.10
CA ARG A 165 12.00 9.16 10.69
C ARG A 165 12.44 8.79 9.27
N GLU A 166 12.39 7.53 8.91
CA GLU A 166 12.72 7.08 7.57
C GLU A 166 11.76 7.67 6.52
N LEU A 167 10.47 7.65 6.77
CA LEU A 167 9.48 8.26 5.87
C LEU A 167 9.73 9.75 5.66
N TRP A 168 10.02 10.48 6.74
CA TRP A 168 10.33 11.90 6.63
C TRP A 168 11.63 12.14 5.85
N ARG A 169 12.66 11.34 6.07
CA ARG A 169 13.89 11.42 5.30
C ARG A 169 13.61 11.19 3.81
N LEU A 170 12.92 10.11 3.44
CA LEU A 170 12.57 9.82 2.05
C LEU A 170 11.74 10.94 1.39
N PHE A 171 10.84 11.57 2.16
CA PHE A 171 10.05 12.70 1.70
C PHE A 171 10.94 13.93 1.48
N THR A 172 11.76 14.29 2.44
CA THR A 172 12.67 15.45 2.37
C THR A 172 13.68 15.32 1.23
N ASP A 173 14.20 14.11 1.03
CA ASP A 173 15.10 13.78 -0.09
C ASP A 173 14.37 13.76 -1.46
N GLY A 174 13.04 13.90 -1.47
CA GLY A 174 12.22 13.84 -2.68
C GLY A 174 12.06 12.45 -3.29
N ALA A 175 12.55 11.41 -2.60
CA ALA A 175 12.47 10.02 -3.05
C ALA A 175 11.06 9.41 -2.87
N LEU A 176 10.29 9.88 -1.91
CA LEU A 176 8.90 9.46 -1.66
C LEU A 176 7.98 10.68 -1.68
N ARG A 177 6.96 10.64 -2.52
CA ARG A 177 6.00 11.75 -2.66
C ARG A 177 4.58 11.24 -2.47
N PRO A 178 3.90 11.64 -1.38
CA PRO A 178 2.49 11.30 -1.18
C PRO A 178 1.62 12.05 -2.20
N ALA A 179 0.76 11.32 -2.90
CA ALA A 179 -0.24 11.93 -3.76
C ALA A 179 -1.51 12.26 -2.96
N VAL A 180 -2.02 13.46 -3.15
CA VAL A 180 -3.28 13.93 -2.57
C VAL A 180 -4.30 14.05 -3.70
N HIS A 181 -5.42 13.33 -3.58
CA HIS A 181 -6.52 13.40 -4.54
C HIS A 181 -7.23 14.75 -4.48
N GLY A 182 -7.47 15.24 -3.27
CA GLY A 182 -8.14 16.50 -3.02
C GLY A 182 -8.22 16.81 -1.52
N GLU A 183 -8.42 18.10 -1.27
CA GLU A 183 -8.64 18.66 0.04
C GLU A 183 -10.09 19.15 0.13
N PHE A 184 -10.78 18.81 1.20
CA PHE A 184 -12.17 19.19 1.46
C PHE A 184 -12.22 19.90 2.81
N ASP A 185 -13.10 20.89 2.95
CA ASP A 185 -13.39 21.47 4.25
C ASP A 185 -14.13 20.45 5.13
N LEU A 186 -13.95 20.48 6.43
CA LEU A 186 -14.60 19.55 7.34
C LEU A 186 -16.13 19.55 7.19
N ALA A 187 -16.72 20.69 6.85
CA ALA A 187 -18.15 20.81 6.55
C ALA A 187 -18.58 19.96 5.33
N ASP A 188 -17.66 19.68 4.41
CA ASP A 188 -17.86 18.88 3.21
C ASP A 188 -17.41 17.42 3.38
N ALA A 189 -17.27 16.93 4.61
CA ALA A 189 -16.82 15.56 4.89
C ALA A 189 -17.66 14.50 4.16
N ALA A 190 -18.97 14.73 3.97
CA ALA A 190 -19.82 13.82 3.21
C ALA A 190 -19.35 13.66 1.75
N LYS A 191 -18.99 14.74 1.08
CA LYS A 191 -18.44 14.70 -0.29
C LYS A 191 -17.11 13.98 -0.34
N ALA A 192 -16.25 14.18 0.67
CA ALA A 192 -14.99 13.46 0.78
C ALA A 192 -15.21 11.94 0.95
N HIS A 193 -16.22 11.54 1.72
CA HIS A 193 -16.61 10.13 1.86
C HIS A 193 -17.14 9.53 0.56
N GLU A 194 -17.99 10.25 -0.18
CA GLU A 194 -18.49 9.82 -1.49
C GLU A 194 -17.35 9.49 -2.46
N VAL A 195 -16.29 10.30 -2.48
CA VAL A 195 -15.09 10.05 -3.30
C VAL A 195 -14.40 8.72 -2.92
N ILE A 196 -14.32 8.42 -1.63
CA ILE A 196 -13.71 7.18 -1.14
C ILE A 196 -14.61 5.97 -1.43
N GLU A 197 -15.90 6.09 -1.15
CA GLU A 197 -16.90 5.02 -1.32
C GLU A 197 -17.10 4.64 -2.79
N SER A 198 -17.11 5.65 -3.68
CA SER A 198 -17.12 5.43 -5.13
C SER A 198 -15.79 4.90 -5.68
N ARG A 199 -14.75 4.79 -4.83
CA ARG A 199 -13.40 4.36 -5.22
C ARG A 199 -12.80 5.20 -6.35
N SER A 200 -13.17 6.48 -6.47
CA SER A 200 -12.71 7.38 -7.54
C SER A 200 -11.36 8.05 -7.23
N ASN A 201 -10.92 8.00 -5.98
CA ASN A 201 -9.71 8.69 -5.52
C ASN A 201 -8.42 8.14 -6.14
N LEU A 202 -7.50 9.07 -6.42
CA LEU A 202 -6.11 8.82 -6.79
C LEU A 202 -5.21 9.41 -5.69
N GLY A 203 -4.76 8.57 -4.76
CA GLY A 203 -4.04 9.01 -3.57
C GLY A 203 -4.94 9.29 -2.37
N LYS A 204 -4.50 10.21 -1.50
CA LYS A 204 -5.13 10.52 -0.22
C LYS A 204 -6.22 11.59 -0.37
N VAL A 205 -7.37 11.37 0.25
CA VAL A 205 -8.38 12.41 0.49
C VAL A 205 -8.12 13.03 1.86
N VAL A 206 -8.10 14.35 1.95
CA VAL A 206 -7.76 15.11 3.16
C VAL A 206 -8.91 16.04 3.53
N LEU A 207 -9.22 16.11 4.83
CA LEU A 207 -10.13 17.11 5.40
C LEU A 207 -9.29 18.21 6.08
N ARG A 208 -9.70 19.46 5.89
CA ARG A 208 -9.17 20.64 6.57
C ARG A 208 -10.15 21.13 7.63
N THR A 209 -9.62 21.54 8.76
CA THR A 209 -10.35 22.18 9.86
C THR A 209 -10.13 23.68 9.84
#